data_924ddd50a44a78b7bc9f77a868a244b5
#
_entry.id   924ddd50a44a78b7bc9f77a868a244b5
#
_cell.length_a   1.000
_cell.length_b   1.000
_cell.length_c   1.000
_cell.angle_alpha   90.00
_cell.angle_beta   90.00
_cell.angle_gamma   90.00
#
_symmetry.space_group_name_H-M   'P 1'
#
loop_
_entity.id
_entity.type
_entity.pdbx_description
1 polymer ?
#
loop_
_entity_poly.entity_id
_entity_poly.type
_entity_poly.pdbx_seq_one_letter_code
_entity_poly.pdbx_strand_id
1 'polypeptide(L)'
;MTLLLQNITRIRRFKNLLRQVNSMNYNKLNPEEERVIIGKATEPPFTGEYDNFYKDGTFICRRCNMPLFSSKSKFDSGCGWPSFDEYFPNAIKHVPDPDGIRTEIECANCNAHLGHEFLGEQLTDKNTRECVNSLSIRFIPKNKELPK
;
A
#
# COMPACT_ATOMS: atom_id res chain seq x y z
N MET A 1 19.33 -39.77 -8.13
CA MET A 1 18.77 -38.41 -8.21
C MET A 1 19.82 -37.47 -8.77
N THR A 2 19.49 -36.76 -9.83
CA THR A 2 20.45 -35.88 -10.50
C THR A 2 20.68 -34.59 -9.72
N LEU A 3 21.87 -33.99 -9.83
CA LEU A 3 22.22 -32.68 -9.25
C LEU A 3 21.18 -31.59 -9.54
N LEU A 4 20.52 -31.66 -10.69
CA LEU A 4 19.47 -30.71 -11.11
C LEU A 4 18.24 -30.78 -10.19
N LEU A 5 17.77 -31.97 -9.82
CA LEU A 5 16.63 -32.16 -8.92
C LEU A 5 16.95 -31.69 -7.50
N GLN A 6 18.18 -31.92 -7.02
CA GLN A 6 18.63 -31.42 -5.72
C GLN A 6 18.67 -29.88 -5.68
N ASN A 7 19.12 -29.25 -6.76
CA ASN A 7 19.14 -27.78 -6.87
C ASN A 7 17.73 -27.18 -6.90
N ILE A 8 16.79 -27.77 -7.63
CA ILE A 8 15.41 -27.30 -7.69
C ILE A 8 14.74 -27.39 -6.30
N THR A 9 14.94 -28.48 -5.58
CA THR A 9 14.42 -28.68 -4.24
C THR A 9 15.00 -27.66 -3.26
N ARG A 10 16.29 -27.38 -3.35
CA ARG A 10 16.99 -26.39 -2.52
C ARG A 10 16.47 -24.97 -2.77
N ILE A 11 16.27 -24.60 -4.03
CA ILE A 11 15.72 -23.30 -4.42
C ILE A 11 14.28 -23.13 -3.92
N ARG A 12 13.43 -24.16 -4.05
CA ARG A 12 12.06 -24.14 -3.52
C ARG A 12 12.02 -23.98 -2.01
N ARG A 13 12.87 -24.71 -1.29
CA ARG A 13 13.00 -24.63 0.17
C ARG A 13 13.45 -23.24 0.61
N PHE A 14 14.42 -22.64 -0.09
CA PHE A 14 14.89 -21.28 0.17
C PHE A 14 13.81 -20.22 -0.08
N LYS A 15 13.07 -20.33 -1.19
CA LYS A 15 11.94 -19.42 -1.49
C LYS A 15 10.83 -19.53 -0.44
N ASN A 16 10.53 -20.74 0.03
CA ASN A 16 9.56 -20.94 1.09
C ASN A 16 10.03 -20.35 2.42
N LEU A 17 11.30 -20.50 2.76
CA LEU A 17 11.90 -19.91 3.95
C LEU A 17 11.84 -18.38 3.90
N LEU A 18 12.18 -17.76 2.76
CA LEU A 18 12.07 -16.32 2.56
C LEU A 18 10.62 -15.84 2.71
N ARG A 19 9.65 -16.57 2.19
CA ARG A 19 8.22 -16.26 2.37
C ARG A 19 7.81 -16.34 3.84
N GLN A 20 8.28 -17.34 4.59
CA GLN A 20 7.99 -17.47 6.02
C GLN A 20 8.64 -16.36 6.83
N VAL A 21 9.91 -16.02 6.55
CA VAL A 21 10.62 -14.91 7.21
C VAL A 21 9.93 -13.58 6.92
N ASN A 22 9.51 -13.32 5.68
CA ASN A 22 8.78 -12.10 5.32
C ASN A 22 7.39 -12.03 5.97
N SER A 23 6.65 -13.15 6.05
CA SER A 23 5.35 -13.18 6.70
C SER A 23 5.42 -13.03 8.23
N MET A 24 6.53 -13.42 8.86
CA MET A 24 6.73 -13.26 10.30
C MET A 24 6.98 -11.82 10.73
N ASN A 25 7.33 -10.92 9.79
CA ASN A 25 7.61 -9.51 10.05
C ASN A 25 6.44 -8.57 9.73
N TYR A 26 5.29 -9.12 9.34
CA TYR A 26 4.12 -8.29 9.06
C TYR A 26 3.33 -7.97 10.33
N ASN A 27 2.75 -6.76 10.37
CA ASN A 27 1.87 -6.37 11.45
C ASN A 27 0.60 -7.24 11.46
N LYS A 28 0.10 -7.51 12.65
CA LYS A 28 -1.20 -8.17 12.80
C LYS A 28 -2.29 -7.24 12.33
N LEU A 29 -3.18 -7.74 11.48
CA LEU A 29 -4.32 -7.01 10.96
C LEU A 29 -5.60 -7.45 11.66
N ASN A 30 -6.52 -6.53 11.90
CA ASN A 30 -7.88 -6.86 12.34
C ASN A 30 -8.71 -7.34 11.13
N PRO A 31 -9.93 -7.91 11.34
CA PRO A 31 -10.73 -8.45 10.24
C PRO A 31 -11.09 -7.42 9.14
N GLU A 32 -11.33 -6.16 9.49
CA GLU A 32 -11.64 -5.12 8.50
C GLU A 32 -10.40 -4.73 7.69
N GLU A 33 -9.26 -4.60 8.34
CA GLU A 33 -7.98 -4.36 7.67
C GLU A 33 -7.64 -5.51 6.72
N GLU A 34 -7.82 -6.77 7.15
CA GLU A 34 -7.61 -7.93 6.28
C GLU A 34 -8.52 -7.92 5.06
N ARG A 35 -9.78 -7.56 5.24
CA ARG A 35 -10.75 -7.50 4.13
C ARG A 35 -10.30 -6.53 3.04
N VAL A 36 -9.76 -5.37 3.42
CA VAL A 36 -9.29 -4.35 2.50
C VAL A 36 -7.89 -4.69 1.96
N ILE A 37 -6.94 -4.98 2.84
CA ILE A 37 -5.52 -5.12 2.50
C ILE A 37 -5.23 -6.43 1.77
N ILE A 38 -5.82 -7.54 2.21
CA ILE A 38 -5.64 -8.87 1.63
C ILE A 38 -6.76 -9.20 0.65
N GLY A 39 -7.99 -8.95 1.05
CA GLY A 39 -9.19 -9.26 0.25
C GLY A 39 -9.49 -8.26 -0.85
N LYS A 40 -8.73 -7.17 -0.94
CA LYS A 40 -8.88 -6.11 -1.96
C LYS A 40 -10.26 -5.45 -1.97
N ALA A 41 -10.89 -5.36 -0.81
CA ALA A 41 -12.12 -4.60 -0.67
C ALA A 41 -11.84 -3.10 -0.56
N THR A 42 -12.88 -2.30 -0.65
CA THR A 42 -12.84 -0.84 -0.51
C THR A 42 -13.62 -0.44 0.74
N GLU A 43 -13.04 0.40 1.58
CA GLU A 43 -13.78 1.01 2.69
C GLU A 43 -14.87 1.96 2.16
N PRO A 44 -15.98 2.18 2.88
CA PRO A 44 -16.99 3.15 2.46
C PRO A 44 -16.39 4.57 2.36
N PRO A 45 -16.85 5.40 1.40
CA PRO A 45 -16.35 6.76 1.26
C PRO A 45 -16.69 7.60 2.49
N PHE A 46 -15.82 8.57 2.79
CA PHE A 46 -15.95 9.53 3.91
C PHE A 46 -15.93 8.91 5.31
N THR A 47 -15.50 7.65 5.45
CA THR A 47 -15.45 6.94 6.74
C THR A 47 -14.05 6.75 7.29
N GLY A 48 -13.01 6.86 6.46
CA GLY A 48 -11.62 6.60 6.85
C GLY A 48 -11.04 7.69 7.75
N GLU A 49 -10.23 7.29 8.73
CA GLU A 49 -9.63 8.22 9.69
C GLU A 49 -8.70 9.24 9.03
N TYR A 50 -8.13 8.93 7.86
CA TYR A 50 -7.19 9.81 7.16
C TYR A 50 -7.80 10.57 6.00
N ASP A 51 -9.09 10.43 5.72
CA ASP A 51 -9.74 11.18 4.64
C ASP A 51 -9.60 12.70 4.87
N ASN A 52 -10.07 13.19 5.99
CA ASN A 52 -9.95 14.60 6.39
C ASN A 52 -8.84 14.78 7.44
N PHE A 53 -7.61 14.48 7.06
CA PHE A 53 -6.46 14.46 7.96
C PHE A 53 -5.23 15.06 7.26
N TYR A 54 -4.69 16.16 7.82
CA TYR A 54 -3.62 16.96 7.19
C TYR A 54 -2.45 17.29 8.12
N LYS A 55 -2.16 16.45 9.11
CA LYS A 55 -0.99 16.60 9.97
C LYS A 55 0.31 16.27 9.24
N ASP A 56 1.40 16.92 9.62
CA ASP A 56 2.72 16.68 9.02
C ASP A 56 3.33 15.34 9.47
N GLY A 57 3.73 14.55 8.52
CA GLY A 57 4.36 13.26 8.77
C GLY A 57 4.39 12.37 7.55
N THR A 58 4.46 11.08 7.80
CA THR A 58 4.58 10.04 6.78
C THR A 58 3.45 9.01 6.92
N PHE A 59 2.87 8.61 5.81
CA PHE A 59 1.94 7.49 5.76
C PHE A 59 2.70 6.23 5.34
N ILE A 60 2.63 5.19 6.17
CA ILE A 60 3.30 3.92 5.96
C ILE A 60 2.28 2.81 5.67
N CYS A 61 2.74 1.73 5.06
CA CYS A 61 1.92 0.54 4.85
C CYS A 61 1.53 -0.07 6.20
N ARG A 62 0.24 -0.26 6.42
CA ARG A 62 -0.26 -0.84 7.68
C ARG A 62 0.21 -2.28 7.88
N ARG A 63 0.46 -3.01 6.79
CA ARG A 63 0.92 -4.41 6.86
C ARG A 63 2.41 -4.54 7.13
N CYS A 64 3.27 -3.77 6.46
CA CYS A 64 4.72 -3.99 6.50
C CYS A 64 5.56 -2.79 6.95
N ASN A 65 4.96 -1.67 7.30
CA ASN A 65 5.61 -0.42 7.71
C ASN A 65 6.39 0.31 6.60
N MET A 66 6.33 -0.14 5.34
CA MET A 66 6.98 0.56 4.22
C MET A 66 6.49 2.00 4.13
N PRO A 67 7.37 3.02 4.13
CA PRO A 67 6.95 4.39 3.85
C PRO A 67 6.39 4.51 2.44
N LEU A 68 5.17 5.04 2.32
CA LEU A 68 4.43 5.12 1.06
C LEU A 68 4.26 6.55 0.56
N PHE A 69 3.75 7.44 1.43
CA PHE A 69 3.39 8.80 1.06
C PHE A 69 3.84 9.81 2.12
N SER A 70 4.29 10.97 1.64
CA SER A 70 4.47 12.14 2.49
C SER A 70 3.14 12.88 2.68
N SER A 71 2.93 13.45 3.86
CA SER A 71 1.80 14.36 4.10
C SER A 71 1.79 15.57 3.14
N LYS A 72 2.94 15.96 2.61
CA LYS A 72 3.07 17.04 1.61
C LYS A 72 2.40 16.72 0.29
N SER A 73 2.22 15.44 -0.03
CA SER A 73 1.56 14.99 -1.25
C SER A 73 0.06 14.80 -1.09
N LYS A 74 -0.45 14.89 0.14
CA LYS A 74 -1.88 14.71 0.42
C LYS A 74 -2.67 15.96 0.06
N PHE A 75 -3.80 15.77 -0.62
CA PHE A 75 -4.70 16.85 -1.00
C PHE A 75 -6.17 16.42 -0.91
N ASP A 76 -7.06 17.40 -0.80
CA ASP A 76 -8.50 17.17 -0.78
C ASP A 76 -9.03 17.08 -2.22
N SER A 77 -9.35 15.87 -2.66
CA SER A 77 -9.96 15.64 -3.97
C SER A 77 -11.49 15.62 -3.92
N GLY A 78 -12.08 15.58 -2.72
CA GLY A 78 -13.53 15.45 -2.54
C GLY A 78 -14.08 14.05 -2.81
N CYS A 79 -13.22 13.05 -3.09
CA CYS A 79 -13.69 11.72 -3.47
C CYS A 79 -14.16 10.83 -2.31
N GLY A 80 -13.82 11.19 -1.07
CA GLY A 80 -14.20 10.43 0.13
C GLY A 80 -13.13 9.46 0.64
N TRP A 81 -11.96 9.45 0.03
CA TRP A 81 -10.79 8.68 0.44
C TRP A 81 -9.55 9.56 0.46
N PRO A 82 -8.53 9.24 1.29
CA PRO A 82 -7.24 9.90 1.24
C PRO A 82 -6.68 9.94 -0.19
N SER A 83 -6.24 11.10 -0.63
CA SER A 83 -5.72 11.32 -1.98
C SER A 83 -4.32 11.91 -1.92
N PHE A 84 -3.42 11.36 -2.73
CA PHE A 84 -2.02 11.78 -2.83
C PHE A 84 -1.67 11.99 -4.31
N ASP A 85 -0.86 12.98 -4.61
CA ASP A 85 -0.40 13.23 -5.99
C ASP A 85 1.02 12.77 -6.25
N GLU A 86 1.68 12.18 -5.24
CA GLU A 86 3.02 11.63 -5.31
C GLU A 86 3.22 10.55 -4.25
N TYR A 87 4.11 9.62 -4.50
CA TYR A 87 4.53 8.58 -3.57
C TYR A 87 6.07 8.51 -3.50
N PHE A 88 6.60 7.90 -2.46
CA PHE A 88 8.04 7.71 -2.34
C PHE A 88 8.58 6.79 -3.45
N PRO A 89 9.80 7.02 -3.96
CA PRO A 89 10.39 6.18 -5.00
C PRO A 89 10.36 4.70 -4.61
N ASN A 90 9.93 3.85 -5.55
CA ASN A 90 9.84 2.38 -5.40
C ASN A 90 8.88 1.89 -4.31
N ALA A 91 8.02 2.76 -3.78
CA ALA A 91 7.08 2.39 -2.71
C ALA A 91 5.79 1.72 -3.21
N ILE A 92 5.36 2.07 -4.42
CA ILE A 92 4.07 1.67 -4.99
C ILE A 92 4.28 0.82 -6.24
N LYS A 93 3.46 -0.21 -6.36
CA LYS A 93 3.34 -1.04 -7.55
C LYS A 93 1.98 -0.82 -8.20
N HIS A 94 1.96 -0.65 -9.51
CA HIS A 94 0.74 -0.50 -10.32
C HIS A 94 0.39 -1.83 -10.97
N VAL A 95 -0.86 -2.23 -10.82
CA VAL A 95 -1.36 -3.52 -11.34
C VAL A 95 -2.69 -3.27 -12.05
N PRO A 96 -2.91 -3.87 -13.26
CA PRO A 96 -4.21 -3.79 -13.89
C PRO A 96 -5.31 -4.34 -12.96
N ASP A 97 -6.40 -3.58 -12.77
CA ASP A 97 -7.53 -4.07 -12.01
C ASP A 97 -8.27 -5.14 -12.82
N PRO A 98 -8.86 -6.18 -12.17
CA PRO A 98 -9.68 -7.18 -12.87
C PRO A 98 -10.86 -6.60 -13.66
N ASP A 99 -11.31 -5.38 -13.36
CA ASP A 99 -12.36 -4.70 -14.13
C ASP A 99 -11.92 -4.27 -15.55
N GLY A 100 -10.60 -4.34 -15.85
CA GLY A 100 -10.03 -3.98 -17.14
C GLY A 100 -9.99 -2.48 -17.45
N ILE A 101 -10.34 -1.61 -16.49
CA ILE A 101 -10.45 -0.15 -16.66
C ILE A 101 -9.51 0.59 -15.71
N ARG A 102 -9.55 0.27 -14.41
CA ARG A 102 -8.78 0.96 -13.38
C ARG A 102 -7.39 0.36 -13.22
N THR A 103 -6.50 1.14 -12.64
CA THR A 103 -5.17 0.69 -12.20
C THR A 103 -5.18 0.59 -10.68
N GLU A 104 -4.98 -0.63 -10.16
CA GLU A 104 -4.81 -0.88 -8.74
C GLU A 104 -3.42 -0.45 -8.29
N ILE A 105 -3.31 0.10 -7.08
CA ILE A 105 -2.04 0.35 -6.41
C ILE A 105 -1.86 -0.57 -5.22
N GLU A 106 -0.66 -1.14 -5.13
CA GLU A 106 -0.25 -2.04 -4.06
C GLU A 106 1.06 -1.57 -3.44
N CYS A 107 1.29 -1.92 -2.18
CA CYS A 107 2.59 -1.74 -1.56
C CYS A 107 3.64 -2.58 -2.31
N ALA A 108 4.70 -1.96 -2.80
CA ALA A 108 5.75 -2.65 -3.54
C ALA A 108 6.51 -3.69 -2.70
N ASN A 109 6.52 -3.53 -1.37
CA ASN A 109 7.21 -4.44 -0.47
C ASN A 109 6.40 -5.70 -0.13
N CYS A 110 5.11 -5.57 0.18
CA CYS A 110 4.33 -6.69 0.69
C CYS A 110 3.08 -7.04 -0.13
N ASN A 111 2.81 -6.32 -1.22
CA ASN A 111 1.63 -6.46 -2.08
C ASN A 111 0.30 -6.15 -1.39
N ALA A 112 0.30 -5.44 -0.27
CA ALA A 112 -0.92 -4.97 0.36
C ALA A 112 -1.71 -4.10 -0.62
N HIS A 113 -3.01 -4.37 -0.77
CA HIS A 113 -3.90 -3.53 -1.55
C HIS A 113 -4.03 -2.15 -0.90
N LEU A 114 -3.78 -1.09 -1.65
CA LEU A 114 -3.88 0.28 -1.16
C LEU A 114 -5.12 0.99 -1.70
N GLY A 115 -5.37 0.87 -2.96
CA GLY A 115 -6.45 1.54 -3.68
C GLY A 115 -6.23 1.56 -5.18
N HIS A 116 -6.48 2.71 -5.82
CA HIS A 116 -6.38 2.87 -7.27
C HIS A 116 -5.75 4.21 -7.66
N GLU A 117 -5.09 4.24 -8.81
CA GLU A 117 -4.54 5.45 -9.42
C GLU A 117 -5.49 6.01 -10.46
N PHE A 118 -5.63 7.33 -10.46
CA PHE A 118 -6.38 8.09 -11.47
C PHE A 118 -5.48 9.18 -12.06
N LEU A 119 -5.37 9.21 -13.39
CA LEU A 119 -4.56 10.15 -14.13
C LEU A 119 -5.44 11.08 -14.96
N GLY A 120 -4.97 12.32 -15.17
CA GLY A 120 -5.61 13.23 -16.10
C GLY A 120 -6.80 14.03 -15.56
N GLU A 121 -7.08 13.99 -14.27
CA GLU A 121 -8.20 14.72 -13.66
C GLU A 121 -7.90 16.21 -13.43
N GLN A 122 -6.63 16.62 -13.56
CA GLN A 122 -6.17 18.02 -13.42
C GLN A 122 -6.51 18.65 -12.06
N LEU A 123 -6.46 17.88 -10.99
CA LEU A 123 -6.72 18.35 -9.63
C LEU A 123 -5.50 19.02 -9.00
N THR A 124 -4.31 18.58 -9.35
CA THR A 124 -3.02 19.18 -8.95
C THR A 124 -2.09 19.30 -10.16
N ASP A 125 -0.98 20.02 -10.01
CA ASP A 125 0.01 20.18 -11.07
C ASP A 125 0.63 18.85 -11.54
N LYS A 126 0.62 17.83 -10.68
CA LYS A 126 1.14 16.49 -11.01
C LYS A 126 0.15 15.63 -11.78
N ASN A 127 -1.08 16.07 -11.89
CA ASN A 127 -2.13 15.42 -12.67
C ASN A 127 -2.31 13.93 -12.36
N THR A 128 -2.06 13.56 -11.10
CA THR A 128 -2.09 12.19 -10.58
C THR A 128 -2.86 12.18 -9.26
N ARG A 129 -3.74 11.20 -9.08
CA ARG A 129 -4.42 10.96 -7.81
C ARG A 129 -4.29 9.49 -7.43
N GLU A 130 -3.49 9.24 -6.40
CA GLU A 130 -3.45 7.96 -5.70
C GLU A 130 -4.56 7.97 -4.67
N CYS A 131 -5.62 7.21 -4.92
CA CYS A 131 -6.79 7.09 -4.05
C CYS A 131 -6.58 5.89 -3.13
N VAL A 132 -6.49 6.11 -1.83
CA VAL A 132 -6.00 5.12 -0.87
C VAL A 132 -7.02 4.87 0.23
N ASN A 133 -7.21 3.60 0.61
CA ASN A 133 -8.01 3.25 1.78
C ASN A 133 -7.25 3.63 3.06
N SER A 134 -7.89 4.34 3.99
CA SER A 134 -7.30 4.65 5.30
C SER A 134 -6.88 3.38 6.05
N LEU A 135 -7.63 2.29 5.90
CA LEU A 135 -7.33 1.00 6.52
C LEU A 135 -6.02 0.37 6.01
N SER A 136 -5.53 0.79 4.84
CA SER A 136 -4.30 0.26 4.24
C SER A 136 -3.04 0.99 4.70
N ILE A 137 -3.17 2.12 5.34
CA ILE A 137 -2.06 3.00 5.75
C ILE A 137 -2.12 3.33 7.23
N ARG A 138 -0.98 3.78 7.77
CA ARG A 138 -0.86 4.30 9.13
C ARG A 138 -0.02 5.57 9.11
N PHE A 139 -0.45 6.57 9.87
CA PHE A 139 0.25 7.85 9.97
C PHE A 139 1.32 7.82 11.06
N ILE A 140 2.50 8.31 10.74
CA ILE A 140 3.59 8.53 11.68
C ILE A 140 3.91 10.03 11.71
N PRO A 141 3.77 10.70 12.85
CA PRO A 141 4.07 12.13 12.98
C PRO A 141 5.52 12.44 12.60
N LYS A 142 5.76 13.64 12.07
CA LYS A 142 7.08 14.10 11.63
C LYS A 142 8.18 14.00 12.69
N ASN A 143 7.83 14.18 13.97
CA ASN A 143 8.78 14.15 15.09
C ASN A 143 9.02 12.75 15.66
N LYS A 144 8.47 11.71 15.08
CA LYS A 144 8.67 10.31 15.50
C LYS A 144 9.46 9.53 14.45
N GLU A 145 10.26 8.57 14.92
CA GLU A 145 10.97 7.64 14.04
C GLU A 145 9.99 6.69 13.34
N LEU A 146 10.31 6.35 12.09
CA LEU A 146 9.56 5.35 11.35
C LEU A 146 9.82 3.96 11.93
N PRO A 147 8.81 3.14 12.12
CA PRO A 147 9.00 1.76 12.56
C PRO A 147 9.73 0.95 11.47
N LYS A 148 10.59 0.03 11.93
CA LYS A 148 11.36 -0.88 11.04
C LYS A 148 10.48 -2.02 10.54
#